data_416f78524bb0a6d62ec7dbe5c038e377
#
_entry.id   416f78524bb0a6d62ec7dbe5c038e377
#
_cell.length_a   1.000
_cell.length_b   1.000
_cell.length_c   1.000
_cell.angle_alpha   90.00
_cell.angle_beta   90.00
_cell.angle_gamma   90.00
#
_symmetry.space_group_name_H-M   'P 1'
#
loop_
_entity.id
_entity.type
_entity.pdbx_description
1 polymer ?
#
loop_
_entity_poly.entity_id
_entity_poly.type
_entity_poly.pdbx_seq_one_letter_code
_entity_poly.pdbx_strand_id
1 'polypeptide(L)'
;QPGTDHASLATEVKVIQSLKEKGIDKADLGREGFLEKCWEWREEYGNRIINQLKKMGSSADWQRERFTMDKGCSDAVQEVFIKLYEKGYIYKGSRIVNWCPVCKTSISDAEVEHEEQDGFFWHINYPVVGEEGRFVEIATTRPETLFGDTAVAVNPDDERYKDIVGKMLKLPMTDREIPVIADPYVDKEFGTGCVKITPAHDPNDFEVGKRHNLEEIVVINDDATMNKLAGKYEGMDRYECRKALVKDLEEAGLLVKVVPHSHNVGTHDRCGTTVEPMIKQQWFVKMDEMIKPAVEGVKNGEIQLLPKRMEKTYFNWTDNIRDWCISRQLWWGHRIPAYYCDECGEMVVSKEAPHKCPKCGCTHMTQDPDTLDTWFSSALWPFSTLGWPEKTEDLDYFYPND
;
A
#
# COMPACT_ATOMS: atom_id res chain seq x y z
N GLN A 1 -1.50 -21.10 23.15
CA GLN A 1 -0.86 -21.91 22.10
C GLN A 1 0.29 -21.13 21.49
N PRO A 2 1.55 -21.63 21.46
CA PRO A 2 2.69 -20.96 20.88
C PRO A 2 2.78 -21.22 19.39
N GLY A 3 3.53 -20.35 18.69
CA GLY A 3 3.89 -20.54 17.31
C GLY A 3 4.77 -19.43 16.79
N THR A 4 5.13 -19.55 15.52
CA THR A 4 5.94 -18.58 14.81
C THR A 4 5.23 -18.10 13.55
N ASP A 5 5.37 -16.81 13.27
CA ASP A 5 4.91 -16.21 12.04
C ASP A 5 6.00 -16.30 10.97
N HIS A 6 5.61 -16.50 9.71
CA HIS A 6 6.54 -16.51 8.57
C HIS A 6 7.08 -15.12 8.25
N ALA A 7 6.42 -14.06 8.75
CA ALA A 7 6.85 -12.67 8.69
C ALA A 7 7.25 -12.19 7.28
N SER A 8 6.54 -12.67 6.27
CA SER A 8 6.67 -12.34 4.83
C SER A 8 7.87 -11.44 4.47
N LEU A 9 7.65 -10.14 4.43
CA LEU A 9 8.63 -9.13 4.02
C LEU A 9 9.86 -9.10 4.93
N ALA A 10 9.68 -9.16 6.26
CA ALA A 10 10.80 -9.09 7.21
C ALA A 10 11.77 -10.26 7.03
N THR A 11 11.27 -11.46 6.82
CA THR A 11 12.08 -12.65 6.53
C THR A 11 12.75 -12.54 5.16
N GLU A 12 12.01 -12.15 4.13
CA GLU A 12 12.54 -12.02 2.77
C GLU A 12 13.70 -11.01 2.71
N VAL A 13 13.58 -9.85 3.37
CA VAL A 13 14.65 -8.84 3.46
C VAL A 13 15.91 -9.42 4.12
N LYS A 14 15.75 -10.19 5.21
CA LYS A 14 16.90 -10.81 5.90
C LYS A 14 17.57 -11.89 5.07
N VAL A 15 16.80 -12.71 4.37
CA VAL A 15 17.35 -13.73 3.46
C VAL A 15 18.10 -13.07 2.31
N ILE A 16 17.53 -12.03 1.68
CA ILE A 16 18.19 -11.26 0.63
C ILE A 16 19.52 -10.65 1.13
N GLN A 17 19.51 -10.07 2.34
CA GLN A 17 20.73 -9.53 2.94
C GLN A 17 21.81 -10.60 3.11
N SER A 18 21.44 -11.76 3.67
CA SER A 18 22.36 -12.89 3.86
C SER A 18 22.92 -13.45 2.53
N LEU A 19 22.08 -13.46 1.48
CA LEU A 19 22.50 -13.88 0.14
C LEU A 19 23.49 -12.88 -0.49
N LYS A 20 23.21 -11.58 -0.37
CA LYS A 20 24.11 -10.52 -0.86
C LYS A 20 25.49 -10.56 -0.20
N GLU A 21 25.56 -10.87 1.09
CA GLU A 21 26.85 -11.07 1.79
C GLU A 21 27.67 -12.22 1.20
N LYS A 22 27.00 -13.18 0.57
CA LYS A 22 27.60 -14.32 -0.15
C LYS A 22 27.80 -14.05 -1.65
N GLY A 23 27.47 -12.86 -2.13
CA GLY A 23 27.58 -12.47 -3.54
C GLY A 23 26.51 -13.09 -4.44
N ILE A 24 25.36 -13.53 -3.87
CA ILE A 24 24.26 -14.15 -4.60
C ILE A 24 23.10 -13.15 -4.73
N ASP A 25 22.60 -12.94 -5.94
CA ASP A 25 21.39 -12.17 -6.16
C ASP A 25 20.15 -13.06 -6.11
N LYS A 26 19.03 -12.54 -5.56
CA LYS A 26 17.74 -13.22 -5.53
C LYS A 26 17.28 -13.64 -6.93
N ALA A 27 17.52 -12.80 -7.94
CA ALA A 27 17.09 -13.05 -9.31
C ALA A 27 17.82 -14.26 -9.93
N ASP A 28 19.09 -14.51 -9.57
CA ASP A 28 19.86 -15.64 -10.08
C ASP A 28 19.32 -16.99 -9.62
N LEU A 29 18.68 -17.03 -8.44
CA LEU A 29 18.10 -18.25 -7.89
C LEU A 29 16.73 -18.60 -8.48
N GLY A 30 16.03 -17.62 -9.05
CA GLY A 30 14.62 -17.76 -9.39
C GLY A 30 13.75 -17.98 -8.14
N ARG A 31 12.42 -18.09 -8.35
CA ARG A 31 11.46 -18.19 -7.23
C ARG A 31 11.70 -19.45 -6.37
N GLU A 32 11.83 -20.59 -7.00
CA GLU A 32 11.98 -21.89 -6.29
C GLU A 32 13.27 -21.93 -5.46
N GLY A 33 14.41 -21.60 -6.08
CA GLY A 33 15.68 -21.59 -5.37
C GLY A 33 15.74 -20.55 -4.23
N PHE A 34 15.07 -19.40 -4.40
CA PHE A 34 14.96 -18.43 -3.33
C PHE A 34 14.07 -18.93 -2.18
N LEU A 35 12.95 -19.60 -2.48
CA LEU A 35 12.09 -20.20 -1.45
C LEU A 35 12.82 -21.28 -0.65
N GLU A 36 13.67 -22.10 -1.28
CA GLU A 36 14.52 -23.06 -0.56
C GLU A 36 15.39 -22.33 0.48
N LYS A 37 15.98 -21.17 0.13
CA LYS A 37 16.77 -20.38 1.08
C LYS A 37 15.95 -19.77 2.21
N CYS A 38 14.69 -19.42 1.95
CA CYS A 38 13.77 -18.98 3.00
C CYS A 38 13.41 -20.13 3.95
N TRP A 39 13.21 -21.34 3.45
CA TRP A 39 12.99 -22.51 4.28
C TRP A 39 14.22 -22.89 5.12
N GLU A 40 15.45 -22.84 4.53
CA GLU A 40 16.70 -23.03 5.27
C GLU A 40 16.80 -21.99 6.43
N TRP A 41 16.50 -20.73 6.14
CA TRP A 41 16.47 -19.67 7.14
C TRP A 41 15.47 -19.95 8.27
N ARG A 42 14.27 -20.40 7.91
CA ARG A 42 13.24 -20.80 8.89
C ARG A 42 13.71 -21.94 9.78
N GLU A 43 14.36 -22.97 9.22
CA GLU A 43 14.89 -24.09 10.01
C GLU A 43 15.97 -23.63 11.00
N GLU A 44 16.82 -22.70 10.61
CA GLU A 44 17.89 -22.19 11.46
C GLU A 44 17.36 -21.25 12.56
N TYR A 45 16.54 -20.26 12.18
CA TYR A 45 16.14 -19.17 13.06
C TYR A 45 14.78 -19.35 13.72
N GLY A 46 13.84 -20.02 13.07
CA GLY A 46 12.49 -20.23 13.62
C GLY A 46 12.49 -21.01 14.95
N ASN A 47 13.36 -22.00 15.06
CA ASN A 47 13.50 -22.77 16.30
C ASN A 47 14.27 -22.02 17.41
N ARG A 48 15.03 -20.99 17.05
CA ARG A 48 15.84 -20.25 18.03
C ARG A 48 14.97 -19.49 19.04
N ILE A 49 13.95 -18.75 18.57
CA ILE A 49 13.04 -18.01 19.43
C ILE A 49 12.26 -18.93 20.36
N ILE A 50 11.79 -20.07 19.88
CA ILE A 50 11.09 -21.07 20.68
C ILE A 50 12.01 -21.61 21.80
N ASN A 51 13.25 -21.95 21.46
CA ASN A 51 14.24 -22.39 22.45
C ASN A 51 14.60 -21.31 23.47
N GLN A 52 14.65 -20.04 23.06
CA GLN A 52 14.88 -18.92 23.97
C GLN A 52 13.71 -18.76 24.93
N LEU A 53 12.46 -18.79 24.47
CA LEU A 53 11.28 -18.72 25.30
C LEU A 53 11.21 -19.86 26.31
N LYS A 54 11.51 -21.11 25.89
CA LYS A 54 11.59 -22.27 26.79
C LYS A 54 12.66 -22.07 27.88
N LYS A 55 13.84 -21.54 27.51
CA LYS A 55 14.92 -21.24 28.49
C LYS A 55 14.56 -20.12 29.47
N MET A 56 13.76 -19.15 29.03
CA MET A 56 13.24 -18.08 29.90
C MET A 56 12.13 -18.56 30.85
N GLY A 57 11.70 -19.82 30.72
CA GLY A 57 10.64 -20.38 31.54
C GLY A 57 9.24 -19.99 31.14
N SER A 58 9.04 -19.54 29.90
CA SER A 58 7.72 -19.20 29.37
C SER A 58 6.81 -20.43 29.39
N SER A 59 5.65 -20.27 30.06
CA SER A 59 4.62 -21.29 30.18
C SER A 59 3.73 -21.28 28.91
N ALA A 60 3.82 -22.33 28.12
CA ALA A 60 3.03 -22.49 26.90
C ALA A 60 2.82 -23.98 26.57
N ASP A 61 1.80 -24.30 25.80
CA ASP A 61 1.55 -25.63 25.28
C ASP A 61 2.46 -25.91 24.06
N TRP A 62 3.70 -26.28 24.33
CA TRP A 62 4.72 -26.55 23.33
C TRP A 62 4.43 -27.78 22.44
N GLN A 63 3.47 -28.62 22.81
CA GLN A 63 3.06 -29.76 21.99
C GLN A 63 2.15 -29.34 20.84
N ARG A 64 1.46 -28.18 21.01
CA ARG A 64 0.61 -27.57 19.99
C ARG A 64 1.30 -26.40 19.28
N GLU A 65 2.62 -26.41 19.22
CA GLU A 65 3.36 -25.39 18.47
C GLU A 65 2.98 -25.42 16.99
N ARG A 66 2.71 -24.25 16.42
CA ARG A 66 2.29 -24.10 15.02
C ARG A 66 3.17 -23.07 14.29
N PHE A 67 3.11 -23.13 12.97
CA PHE A 67 3.76 -22.17 12.09
C PHE A 67 2.73 -21.66 11.06
N THR A 68 2.66 -20.34 10.84
CA THR A 68 1.63 -19.75 9.97
C THR A 68 1.61 -20.27 8.54
N MET A 69 2.71 -20.87 8.04
CA MET A 69 2.79 -21.53 6.73
C MET A 69 2.79 -23.06 6.83
N ASP A 70 2.45 -23.67 7.98
CA ASP A 70 2.22 -25.10 7.98
C ASP A 70 1.00 -25.47 7.14
N LYS A 71 0.88 -26.74 6.79
CA LYS A 71 -0.19 -27.20 5.87
C LYS A 71 -1.58 -26.81 6.35
N GLY A 72 -1.91 -27.01 7.62
CA GLY A 72 -3.25 -26.72 8.15
C GLY A 72 -3.56 -25.21 8.14
N CYS A 73 -2.60 -24.37 8.55
CA CYS A 73 -2.75 -22.92 8.48
C CYS A 73 -2.85 -22.43 7.02
N SER A 74 -2.08 -23.02 6.11
CA SER A 74 -2.15 -22.69 4.67
C SER A 74 -3.49 -23.09 4.05
N ASP A 75 -4.04 -24.25 4.40
CA ASP A 75 -5.38 -24.69 3.95
C ASP A 75 -6.46 -23.71 4.45
N ALA A 76 -6.35 -23.24 5.70
CA ALA A 76 -7.26 -22.26 6.26
C ALA A 76 -7.17 -20.89 5.53
N VAL A 77 -5.97 -20.42 5.23
CA VAL A 77 -5.75 -19.17 4.47
C VAL A 77 -6.43 -19.24 3.11
N GLN A 78 -6.24 -20.32 2.36
CA GLN A 78 -6.87 -20.49 1.05
C GLN A 78 -8.40 -20.55 1.16
N GLU A 79 -8.94 -21.25 2.14
CA GLU A 79 -10.37 -21.36 2.35
C GLU A 79 -11.01 -20.00 2.70
N VAL A 80 -10.36 -19.20 3.58
CA VAL A 80 -10.84 -17.87 3.92
C VAL A 80 -10.79 -16.94 2.73
N PHE A 81 -9.68 -16.96 1.97
CA PHE A 81 -9.55 -16.13 0.77
C PHE A 81 -10.68 -16.41 -0.23
N ILE A 82 -10.91 -17.68 -0.54
CA ILE A 82 -11.94 -18.10 -1.51
C ILE A 82 -13.33 -17.68 -1.02
N LYS A 83 -13.67 -17.97 0.25
CA LYS A 83 -14.97 -17.59 0.82
C LYS A 83 -15.22 -16.09 0.84
N LEU A 84 -14.19 -15.28 1.15
CA LEU A 84 -14.32 -13.83 1.14
C LEU A 84 -14.44 -13.29 -0.30
N TYR A 85 -13.75 -13.92 -1.26
CA TYR A 85 -13.87 -13.59 -2.67
C TYR A 85 -15.28 -13.91 -3.21
N GLU A 86 -15.80 -15.09 -2.94
CA GLU A 86 -17.16 -15.50 -3.34
C GLU A 86 -18.25 -14.60 -2.75
N LYS A 87 -18.04 -14.10 -1.53
CA LYS A 87 -18.94 -13.12 -0.90
C LYS A 87 -18.75 -11.68 -1.40
N GLY A 88 -17.77 -11.45 -2.30
CA GLY A 88 -17.48 -10.13 -2.85
C GLY A 88 -16.76 -9.17 -1.88
N TYR A 89 -16.21 -9.68 -0.76
CA TYR A 89 -15.38 -8.89 0.16
C TYR A 89 -13.94 -8.76 -0.33
N ILE A 90 -13.39 -9.77 -1.01
CA ILE A 90 -12.10 -9.67 -1.69
C ILE A 90 -12.30 -9.31 -3.15
N TYR A 91 -11.52 -8.37 -3.64
CA TYR A 91 -11.53 -7.95 -5.04
C TYR A 91 -10.14 -7.53 -5.50
N LYS A 92 -9.89 -7.56 -6.82
CA LYS A 92 -8.71 -7.00 -7.47
C LYS A 92 -9.07 -5.66 -8.09
N GLY A 93 -8.29 -4.62 -7.80
CA GLY A 93 -8.59 -3.28 -8.29
C GLY A 93 -7.39 -2.35 -8.25
N SER A 94 -7.49 -1.22 -8.95
CA SER A 94 -6.50 -0.14 -8.93
C SER A 94 -6.85 0.85 -7.83
N ARG A 95 -5.95 1.03 -6.89
CA ARG A 95 -6.04 2.03 -5.81
C ARG A 95 -4.65 2.55 -5.47
N ILE A 96 -4.62 3.69 -4.82
CA ILE A 96 -3.37 4.20 -4.27
C ILE A 96 -2.94 3.35 -3.08
N VAL A 97 -1.68 2.95 -3.07
CA VAL A 97 -1.06 2.13 -2.01
C VAL A 97 0.26 2.76 -1.58
N ASN A 98 0.71 2.44 -0.38
CA ASN A 98 2.06 2.76 0.06
C ASN A 98 3.03 1.80 -0.64
N TRP A 99 3.87 2.32 -1.51
CA TRP A 99 4.84 1.54 -2.25
C TRP A 99 6.26 1.75 -1.70
N CYS A 100 6.98 0.67 -1.44
CA CYS A 100 8.39 0.75 -1.09
C CYS A 100 9.25 0.55 -2.35
N PRO A 101 9.95 1.58 -2.85
CA PRO A 101 10.73 1.47 -4.09
C PRO A 101 12.00 0.61 -3.95
N VAL A 102 12.49 0.40 -2.74
CA VAL A 102 13.65 -0.46 -2.45
C VAL A 102 13.24 -1.93 -2.39
N CYS A 103 12.17 -2.23 -1.64
CA CYS A 103 11.64 -3.60 -1.54
C CYS A 103 10.78 -4.00 -2.75
N LYS A 104 10.37 -3.03 -3.57
CA LYS A 104 9.51 -3.19 -4.75
C LYS A 104 8.21 -3.92 -4.43
N THR A 105 7.56 -3.53 -3.34
CA THR A 105 6.29 -4.09 -2.89
C THR A 105 5.42 -3.04 -2.23
N SER A 106 4.11 -3.28 -2.23
CA SER A 106 3.17 -2.55 -1.39
C SER A 106 3.41 -2.91 0.09
N ILE A 107 3.19 -1.95 0.98
CA ILE A 107 3.24 -2.12 2.42
C ILE A 107 1.92 -1.64 3.03
N SER A 108 1.55 -2.18 4.18
CA SER A 108 0.35 -1.78 4.91
C SER A 108 0.53 -0.43 5.61
N ASP A 109 -0.56 0.24 5.93
CA ASP A 109 -0.51 1.50 6.72
C ASP A 109 0.15 1.29 8.09
N ALA A 110 0.04 0.08 8.66
CA ALA A 110 0.65 -0.27 9.94
C ALA A 110 2.19 -0.43 9.88
N GLU A 111 2.75 -0.63 8.68
CA GLU A 111 4.20 -0.75 8.42
C GLU A 111 4.84 0.60 8.01
N VAL A 112 4.03 1.67 7.95
CA VAL A 112 4.52 3.02 7.66
C VAL A 112 4.77 3.75 8.98
N GLU A 113 6.02 4.05 9.25
CA GLU A 113 6.42 4.94 10.35
C GLU A 113 6.46 6.37 9.85
N HIS A 114 5.97 7.30 10.67
CA HIS A 114 5.95 8.71 10.31
C HIS A 114 7.04 9.45 11.10
N GLU A 115 7.97 10.03 10.37
CA GLU A 115 9.06 10.82 10.94
C GLU A 115 8.94 12.28 10.50
N GLU A 116 9.15 13.19 11.44
CA GLU A 116 9.25 14.61 11.12
C GLU A 116 10.57 14.87 10.41
N GLN A 117 10.48 15.39 9.19
CA GLN A 117 11.64 15.72 8.37
C GLN A 117 11.60 17.16 7.94
N ASP A 118 12.77 17.80 7.97
CA ASP A 118 12.96 19.14 7.42
C ASP A 118 12.89 19.10 5.90
N GLY A 119 12.04 19.93 5.35
CA GLY A 119 11.82 20.06 3.92
C GLY A 119 11.51 21.49 3.54
N PHE A 120 10.85 21.67 2.43
CA PHE A 120 10.49 22.99 1.92
C PHE A 120 9.09 22.95 1.30
N PHE A 121 8.43 24.07 1.32
CA PHE A 121 7.38 24.40 0.37
C PHE A 121 8.01 25.17 -0.80
N TRP A 122 7.86 24.62 -2.00
CA TRP A 122 8.16 25.28 -3.25
C TRP A 122 6.89 25.96 -3.77
N HIS A 123 6.93 27.28 -3.90
CA HIS A 123 5.85 28.09 -4.43
C HIS A 123 6.06 28.28 -5.92
N ILE A 124 5.14 27.77 -6.74
CA ILE A 124 5.27 27.69 -8.19
C ILE A 124 4.07 28.38 -8.83
N ASN A 125 4.32 29.25 -9.80
CA ASN A 125 3.31 29.91 -10.62
C ASN A 125 2.83 29.02 -11.76
N TYR A 126 1.53 28.76 -11.81
CA TYR A 126 0.88 28.10 -12.93
C TYR A 126 0.17 29.16 -13.78
N PRO A 127 0.63 29.45 -15.04
CA PRO A 127 0.03 30.48 -15.89
C PRO A 127 -1.42 30.18 -16.25
N VAL A 128 -2.29 31.17 -16.20
CA VAL A 128 -3.68 31.07 -16.65
C VAL A 128 -3.70 31.14 -18.17
N VAL A 129 -4.29 30.15 -18.84
CA VAL A 129 -4.37 30.09 -20.30
C VAL A 129 -5.22 31.26 -20.82
N GLY A 130 -4.68 32.00 -21.80
CA GLY A 130 -5.35 33.15 -22.41
C GLY A 130 -5.32 34.45 -21.59
N GLU A 131 -4.68 34.49 -20.44
CA GLU A 131 -4.55 35.69 -19.61
C GLU A 131 -3.07 35.98 -19.31
N GLU A 132 -2.45 36.77 -20.17
CA GLU A 132 -1.02 37.11 -20.05
C GLU A 132 -0.70 37.79 -18.70
N GLY A 133 0.34 37.30 -18.02
CA GLY A 133 0.78 37.79 -16.73
C GLY A 133 -0.07 37.37 -15.54
N ARG A 134 -1.11 36.56 -15.72
CA ARG A 134 -1.90 36.01 -14.64
C ARG A 134 -1.46 34.58 -14.29
N PHE A 135 -1.29 34.33 -12.98
CA PHE A 135 -0.82 33.06 -12.44
C PHE A 135 -1.69 32.61 -11.26
N VAL A 136 -1.70 31.29 -11.04
CA VAL A 136 -2.15 30.69 -9.78
C VAL A 136 -0.92 30.15 -9.06
N GLU A 137 -0.67 30.62 -7.85
CA GLU A 137 0.46 30.20 -7.03
C GLU A 137 0.10 28.93 -6.27
N ILE A 138 0.89 27.87 -6.48
CA ILE A 138 0.77 26.57 -5.83
C ILE A 138 1.95 26.37 -4.89
N ALA A 139 1.69 25.93 -3.66
CA ALA A 139 2.73 25.52 -2.71
C ALA A 139 2.75 23.98 -2.60
N THR A 140 3.89 23.36 -2.83
CA THR A 140 4.03 21.89 -2.78
C THR A 140 5.32 21.48 -2.08
N THR A 141 5.28 20.35 -1.35
CA THR A 141 6.48 19.68 -0.80
C THR A 141 7.07 18.67 -1.78
N ARG A 142 6.36 18.38 -2.90
CA ARG A 142 6.74 17.34 -3.88
C ARG A 142 6.66 17.87 -5.31
N PRO A 143 7.55 18.80 -5.70
CA PRO A 143 7.52 19.36 -7.06
C PRO A 143 7.73 18.32 -8.16
N GLU A 144 8.47 17.22 -7.91
CA GLU A 144 8.72 16.15 -8.87
C GLU A 144 7.44 15.44 -9.37
N THR A 145 6.35 15.49 -8.60
CA THR A 145 5.07 14.88 -9.02
C THR A 145 4.26 15.78 -9.95
N LEU A 146 4.70 17.02 -10.22
CA LEU A 146 4.03 18.00 -11.08
C LEU A 146 3.61 17.42 -12.44
N PHE A 147 4.45 16.56 -13.03
CA PHE A 147 4.14 15.94 -14.33
C PHE A 147 2.89 15.05 -14.30
N GLY A 148 2.41 14.67 -13.13
CA GLY A 148 1.19 13.90 -12.91
C GLY A 148 -0.02 14.75 -12.53
N ASP A 149 0.10 16.07 -12.44
CA ASP A 149 -1.01 16.94 -12.08
C ASP A 149 -2.10 16.91 -13.16
N THR A 150 -3.35 16.81 -12.73
CA THR A 150 -4.52 16.75 -13.61
C THR A 150 -5.55 17.84 -13.32
N ALA A 151 -5.40 18.56 -12.21
CA ALA A 151 -6.17 19.75 -11.88
C ALA A 151 -5.44 20.58 -10.84
N VAL A 152 -5.93 21.82 -10.64
CA VAL A 152 -5.70 22.60 -9.43
C VAL A 152 -7.05 22.80 -8.76
N ALA A 153 -7.14 22.46 -7.46
CA ALA A 153 -8.35 22.61 -6.69
C ALA A 153 -8.29 23.89 -5.84
N VAL A 154 -9.43 24.54 -5.69
CA VAL A 154 -9.68 25.69 -4.80
C VAL A 154 -10.92 25.42 -3.97
N ASN A 155 -11.05 26.07 -2.82
CA ASN A 155 -12.26 25.96 -2.03
C ASN A 155 -13.43 26.71 -2.72
N PRO A 156 -14.63 26.14 -2.85
CA PRO A 156 -15.77 26.79 -3.50
C PRO A 156 -16.20 28.10 -2.82
N ASP A 157 -15.90 28.26 -1.52
CA ASP A 157 -16.23 29.44 -0.73
C ASP A 157 -15.08 30.47 -0.66
N ASP A 158 -14.00 30.25 -1.42
CA ASP A 158 -12.87 31.19 -1.46
C ASP A 158 -13.08 32.26 -2.54
N GLU A 159 -13.41 33.46 -2.10
CA GLU A 159 -13.66 34.61 -2.99
C GLU A 159 -12.47 34.95 -3.88
N ARG A 160 -11.23 34.63 -3.45
CA ARG A 160 -9.99 34.94 -4.20
C ARG A 160 -9.91 34.24 -5.55
N TYR A 161 -10.59 33.10 -5.66
CA TYR A 161 -10.43 32.19 -6.78
C TYR A 161 -11.73 31.89 -7.54
N LYS A 162 -12.85 32.48 -7.15
CA LYS A 162 -14.14 32.24 -7.82
C LYS A 162 -14.14 32.49 -9.33
N ASP A 163 -13.38 33.46 -9.77
CA ASP A 163 -13.32 33.89 -11.17
C ASP A 163 -12.40 33.02 -12.04
N ILE A 164 -11.60 32.13 -11.40
CA ILE A 164 -10.71 31.20 -12.13
C ILE A 164 -11.24 29.77 -12.18
N VAL A 165 -12.25 29.41 -11.38
CA VAL A 165 -12.88 28.08 -11.46
C VAL A 165 -13.39 27.82 -12.88
N GLY A 166 -13.01 26.67 -13.44
CA GLY A 166 -13.32 26.28 -14.81
C GLY A 166 -12.36 26.80 -15.88
N LYS A 167 -11.41 27.67 -15.54
CA LYS A 167 -10.33 28.07 -16.46
C LYS A 167 -9.25 26.99 -16.52
N MET A 168 -8.44 27.06 -17.59
CA MET A 168 -7.29 26.17 -17.79
C MET A 168 -6.01 26.86 -17.31
N LEU A 169 -5.13 26.08 -16.72
CA LEU A 169 -3.78 26.50 -16.35
C LEU A 169 -2.77 25.73 -17.20
N LYS A 170 -1.72 26.41 -17.63
CA LYS A 170 -0.60 25.74 -18.27
C LYS A 170 0.24 25.05 -17.19
N LEU A 171 0.39 23.73 -17.34
CA LEU A 171 1.21 22.95 -16.42
C LEU A 171 2.71 23.28 -16.69
N PRO A 172 3.44 23.81 -15.68
CA PRO A 172 4.85 24.20 -15.84
C PRO A 172 5.71 23.08 -16.42
N MET A 173 6.71 23.42 -17.24
CA MET A 173 7.66 22.50 -17.85
C MET A 173 7.03 21.43 -18.77
N THR A 174 5.77 21.59 -19.16
CA THR A 174 5.06 20.67 -20.07
C THR A 174 4.25 21.46 -21.10
N ASP A 175 3.70 20.76 -22.11
CA ASP A 175 2.73 21.33 -23.06
C ASP A 175 1.27 21.09 -22.64
N ARG A 176 1.06 20.53 -21.45
CA ARG A 176 -0.27 20.18 -20.92
C ARG A 176 -0.98 21.39 -20.31
N GLU A 177 -2.29 21.37 -20.43
CA GLU A 177 -3.19 22.29 -19.75
C GLU A 177 -4.10 21.49 -18.81
N ILE A 178 -4.32 22.04 -17.59
CA ILE A 178 -5.12 21.39 -16.55
C ILE A 178 -6.20 22.37 -16.04
N PRO A 179 -7.41 21.87 -15.68
CA PRO A 179 -8.49 22.72 -15.21
C PRO A 179 -8.30 23.18 -13.77
N VAL A 180 -8.88 24.31 -13.44
CA VAL A 180 -9.15 24.72 -12.06
C VAL A 180 -10.53 24.18 -11.65
N ILE A 181 -10.59 23.40 -10.58
CA ILE A 181 -11.80 22.80 -10.02
C ILE A 181 -12.12 23.38 -8.64
N ALA A 182 -13.38 23.31 -8.24
CA ALA A 182 -13.80 23.69 -6.89
C ALA A 182 -14.08 22.42 -6.05
N ASP A 183 -13.38 22.26 -4.93
CA ASP A 183 -13.56 21.11 -4.04
C ASP A 183 -13.45 21.54 -2.57
N PRO A 184 -14.39 21.16 -1.68
CA PRO A 184 -14.38 21.50 -0.27
C PRO A 184 -13.21 20.89 0.52
N TYR A 185 -12.48 19.95 -0.06
CA TYR A 185 -11.23 19.39 0.49
C TYR A 185 -10.18 20.49 0.76
N VAL A 186 -10.15 21.55 -0.06
CA VAL A 186 -9.13 22.60 0.05
C VAL A 186 -9.40 23.48 1.25
N ASP A 187 -8.43 23.55 2.17
CA ASP A 187 -8.43 24.54 3.25
C ASP A 187 -7.96 25.90 2.72
N LYS A 188 -8.87 26.88 2.69
CA LYS A 188 -8.59 28.23 2.19
C LYS A 188 -7.61 29.03 3.04
N GLU A 189 -7.42 28.63 4.31
CA GLU A 189 -6.49 29.29 5.23
C GLU A 189 -5.09 28.66 5.21
N PHE A 190 -4.94 27.50 4.55
CA PHE A 190 -3.66 26.80 4.49
C PHE A 190 -2.90 27.10 3.18
N GLY A 191 -1.63 27.44 3.30
CA GLY A 191 -0.75 27.71 2.17
C GLY A 191 -1.24 28.86 1.30
N THR A 192 -1.46 28.60 0.01
CA THR A 192 -1.99 29.57 -0.95
C THR A 192 -3.52 29.53 -1.07
N GLY A 193 -4.17 28.52 -0.49
CA GLY A 193 -5.58 28.22 -0.72
C GLY A 193 -5.85 27.53 -2.06
N CYS A 194 -4.79 27.14 -2.78
CA CYS A 194 -4.84 26.35 -4.00
C CYS A 194 -4.00 25.09 -3.82
N VAL A 195 -4.52 23.96 -4.24
CA VAL A 195 -3.85 22.66 -4.16
C VAL A 195 -3.75 22.05 -5.55
N LYS A 196 -2.54 21.64 -5.96
CA LYS A 196 -2.37 20.80 -7.15
C LYS A 196 -2.95 19.43 -6.88
N ILE A 197 -3.61 18.84 -7.83
CA ILE A 197 -4.22 17.51 -7.72
C ILE A 197 -3.47 16.52 -8.59
N THR A 198 -2.82 15.57 -7.92
CA THR A 198 -2.01 14.51 -8.52
C THR A 198 -2.57 13.14 -8.11
N PRO A 199 -3.67 12.67 -8.70
CA PRO A 199 -4.41 11.50 -8.20
C PRO A 199 -3.58 10.22 -8.10
N ALA A 200 -2.54 10.09 -8.93
CA ALA A 200 -1.69 8.90 -8.93
C ALA A 200 -0.63 8.86 -7.82
N HIS A 201 -0.38 9.98 -7.10
CA HIS A 201 0.74 10.12 -6.18
C HIS A 201 0.40 10.72 -4.81
N ASP A 202 -0.88 10.94 -4.52
CA ASP A 202 -1.37 11.38 -3.20
C ASP A 202 -2.74 10.76 -2.90
N PRO A 203 -2.94 10.17 -1.69
CA PRO A 203 -4.20 9.52 -1.33
C PRO A 203 -5.41 10.46 -1.28
N ASN A 204 -5.22 11.72 -0.89
CA ASN A 204 -6.30 12.69 -0.83
C ASN A 204 -6.64 13.19 -2.23
N ASP A 205 -5.62 13.45 -3.05
CA ASP A 205 -5.79 13.84 -4.45
C ASP A 205 -6.48 12.73 -5.27
N PHE A 206 -6.24 11.46 -4.94
CA PHE A 206 -6.93 10.33 -5.53
C PHE A 206 -8.45 10.39 -5.27
N GLU A 207 -8.88 10.71 -4.05
CA GLU A 207 -10.29 10.84 -3.73
C GLU A 207 -10.92 12.09 -4.39
N VAL A 208 -10.17 13.21 -4.47
CA VAL A 208 -10.59 14.39 -5.26
C VAL A 208 -10.71 13.99 -6.75
N GLY A 209 -9.71 13.29 -7.27
CA GLY A 209 -9.69 12.81 -8.65
C GLY A 209 -10.91 11.98 -9.00
N LYS A 210 -11.33 11.06 -8.13
CA LYS A 210 -12.57 10.27 -8.30
C LYS A 210 -13.82 11.13 -8.34
N ARG A 211 -13.95 12.09 -7.41
CA ARG A 211 -15.13 12.98 -7.37
C ARG A 211 -15.28 13.81 -8.64
N HIS A 212 -14.16 14.22 -9.23
CA HIS A 212 -14.12 15.07 -10.42
C HIS A 212 -13.83 14.32 -11.71
N ASN A 213 -13.73 12.97 -11.65
CA ASN A 213 -13.40 12.12 -12.80
C ASN A 213 -12.12 12.55 -13.53
N LEU A 214 -11.08 12.86 -12.75
CA LEU A 214 -9.77 13.26 -13.28
C LEU A 214 -8.96 12.04 -13.71
N GLU A 215 -8.04 12.25 -14.64
CA GLU A 215 -7.12 11.23 -15.12
C GLU A 215 -6.08 10.87 -14.02
N GLU A 216 -5.73 9.60 -13.93
CA GLU A 216 -4.71 9.08 -13.01
C GLU A 216 -3.38 8.90 -13.75
N ILE A 217 -2.50 9.90 -13.69
CA ILE A 217 -1.24 9.93 -14.42
C ILE A 217 -0.07 9.53 -13.53
N VAL A 218 0.43 8.31 -13.71
CA VAL A 218 1.61 7.80 -12.98
C VAL A 218 2.87 8.34 -13.65
N VAL A 219 3.74 9.01 -12.87
CA VAL A 219 4.99 9.64 -13.37
C VAL A 219 6.25 9.09 -12.71
N ILE A 220 6.12 8.26 -11.69
CA ILE A 220 7.22 7.63 -10.97
C ILE A 220 7.15 6.11 -11.20
N ASN A 221 8.29 5.51 -11.54
CA ASN A 221 8.46 4.06 -11.70
C ASN A 221 8.54 3.34 -10.34
N ASP A 222 8.48 2.01 -10.37
CA ASP A 222 8.51 1.14 -9.18
C ASP A 222 9.80 1.26 -8.35
N ASP A 223 10.88 1.74 -8.95
CA ASP A 223 12.18 1.99 -8.30
C ASP A 223 12.38 3.46 -7.91
N ALA A 224 11.32 4.26 -7.92
CA ALA A 224 11.31 5.69 -7.66
C ALA A 224 12.08 6.55 -8.68
N THR A 225 12.39 6.03 -9.86
CA THR A 225 12.85 6.85 -10.97
C THR A 225 11.69 7.49 -11.72
N MET A 226 11.93 8.63 -12.37
CA MET A 226 10.92 9.29 -13.20
C MET A 226 10.70 8.51 -14.49
N ASN A 227 9.45 8.38 -14.94
CA ASN A 227 9.13 7.73 -16.19
C ASN A 227 9.17 8.71 -17.39
N LYS A 228 8.86 8.21 -18.58
CA LYS A 228 8.87 8.98 -19.85
C LYS A 228 7.99 10.24 -19.83
N LEU A 229 6.96 10.31 -18.99
CA LEU A 229 6.07 11.47 -18.91
C LEU A 229 6.73 12.68 -18.23
N ALA A 230 7.83 12.47 -17.53
CA ALA A 230 8.66 13.54 -16.99
C ALA A 230 9.62 14.17 -18.03
N GLY A 231 9.55 13.77 -19.29
CA GLY A 231 10.33 14.34 -20.38
C GLY A 231 11.83 14.25 -20.15
N LYS A 232 12.54 15.39 -20.13
CA LYS A 232 14.01 15.43 -19.95
C LYS A 232 14.50 14.87 -18.60
N TYR A 233 13.61 14.63 -17.64
CA TYR A 233 13.94 14.05 -16.34
C TYR A 233 13.73 12.53 -16.27
N GLU A 234 13.37 11.90 -17.39
CA GLU A 234 13.21 10.44 -17.48
C GLU A 234 14.45 9.71 -16.96
N GLY A 235 14.24 8.69 -16.13
CA GLY A 235 15.31 7.87 -15.54
C GLY A 235 16.03 8.49 -14.33
N MET A 236 15.77 9.76 -13.99
CA MET A 236 16.32 10.37 -12.79
C MET A 236 15.63 9.81 -11.54
N ASP A 237 16.38 9.64 -10.46
CA ASP A 237 15.78 9.45 -9.13
C ASP A 237 14.83 10.63 -8.78
N ARG A 238 13.74 10.37 -8.08
CA ARG A 238 12.73 11.37 -7.72
C ARG A 238 13.32 12.62 -7.04
N TYR A 239 14.32 12.46 -6.17
CA TYR A 239 14.97 13.58 -5.48
C TYR A 239 15.95 14.33 -6.38
N GLU A 240 16.64 13.65 -7.28
CA GLU A 240 17.48 14.30 -8.30
C GLU A 240 16.60 15.07 -9.31
N CYS A 241 15.47 14.49 -9.71
CA CYS A 241 14.48 15.18 -10.52
C CYS A 241 13.97 16.45 -9.81
N ARG A 242 13.62 16.35 -8.51
CA ARG A 242 13.17 17.49 -7.71
C ARG A 242 14.18 18.65 -7.77
N LYS A 243 15.47 18.37 -7.55
CA LYS A 243 16.53 19.39 -7.60
C LYS A 243 16.65 20.03 -8.99
N ALA A 244 16.67 19.21 -10.02
CA ALA A 244 16.79 19.69 -11.41
C ALA A 244 15.56 20.51 -11.81
N LEU A 245 14.36 20.03 -11.51
CA LEU A 245 13.10 20.71 -11.83
C LEU A 245 12.98 22.06 -11.13
N VAL A 246 13.33 22.16 -9.85
CA VAL A 246 13.29 23.42 -9.10
C VAL A 246 14.21 24.46 -9.74
N LYS A 247 15.42 24.07 -10.15
CA LYS A 247 16.34 24.93 -10.88
C LYS A 247 15.76 25.43 -12.20
N ASP A 248 15.17 24.53 -12.97
CA ASP A 248 14.57 24.89 -14.26
C ASP A 248 13.35 25.80 -14.10
N LEU A 249 12.55 25.62 -13.04
CA LEU A 249 11.44 26.51 -12.69
C LEU A 249 11.93 27.92 -12.30
N GLU A 250 13.07 28.01 -11.60
CA GLU A 250 13.71 29.27 -11.27
C GLU A 250 14.21 29.98 -12.54
N GLU A 251 14.92 29.27 -13.42
CA GLU A 251 15.39 29.79 -14.70
C GLU A 251 14.23 30.25 -15.61
N ALA A 252 13.08 29.58 -15.56
CA ALA A 252 11.87 29.96 -16.30
C ALA A 252 11.07 31.10 -15.64
N GLY A 253 11.49 31.59 -14.45
CA GLY A 253 10.78 32.63 -13.71
C GLY A 253 9.42 32.18 -13.14
N LEU A 254 9.22 30.88 -12.97
CA LEU A 254 7.99 30.28 -12.43
C LEU A 254 8.11 29.91 -10.95
N LEU A 255 9.31 29.83 -10.40
CA LEU A 255 9.53 29.66 -8.96
C LEU A 255 9.39 31.00 -8.25
N VAL A 256 8.42 31.12 -7.34
CA VAL A 256 8.13 32.37 -6.60
C VAL A 256 9.03 32.50 -5.38
N LYS A 257 9.07 31.47 -4.56
CA LYS A 257 9.87 31.40 -3.33
C LYS A 257 10.01 29.96 -2.85
N VAL A 258 10.96 29.74 -1.95
CA VAL A 258 11.16 28.47 -1.23
C VAL A 258 11.07 28.77 0.26
N VAL A 259 10.16 28.10 0.96
CA VAL A 259 9.91 28.34 2.39
C VAL A 259 10.27 27.05 3.15
N PRO A 260 11.15 27.10 4.17
CA PRO A 260 11.40 25.96 5.04
C PRO A 260 10.10 25.45 5.66
N HIS A 261 9.90 24.15 5.66
CA HIS A 261 8.71 23.51 6.20
C HIS A 261 9.06 22.12 6.72
N SER A 262 8.75 21.86 7.99
CA SER A 262 8.85 20.52 8.56
C SER A 262 7.53 19.79 8.38
N HIS A 263 7.58 18.55 7.92
CA HIS A 263 6.39 17.73 7.69
C HIS A 263 6.68 16.25 7.97
N ASN A 264 5.61 15.54 8.29
CA ASN A 264 5.70 14.09 8.51
C ASN A 264 5.85 13.35 7.18
N VAL A 265 6.92 12.56 7.09
CA VAL A 265 7.22 11.71 5.94
C VAL A 265 7.04 10.27 6.35
N GLY A 266 6.27 9.51 5.57
CA GLY A 266 6.10 8.07 5.78
C GLY A 266 7.36 7.33 5.34
N THR A 267 7.90 6.49 6.22
CA THR A 267 9.03 5.61 5.95
C THR A 267 8.63 4.15 6.19
N HIS A 268 9.27 3.23 5.48
CA HIS A 268 9.04 1.82 5.65
C HIS A 268 9.85 1.29 6.85
N ASP A 269 9.19 0.70 7.84
CA ASP A 269 9.76 0.24 9.12
C ASP A 269 10.92 -0.78 8.97
N ARG A 270 11.00 -1.50 7.84
CA ARG A 270 12.02 -2.55 7.59
C ARG A 270 13.28 -2.06 6.90
N CYS A 271 13.18 -1.05 6.04
CA CYS A 271 14.33 -0.57 5.26
C CYS A 271 14.60 0.93 5.41
N GLY A 272 13.76 1.67 6.16
CA GLY A 272 13.91 3.11 6.38
C GLY A 272 13.69 3.98 5.14
N THR A 273 13.23 3.41 4.03
CA THR A 273 13.04 4.15 2.78
C THR A 273 11.73 4.92 2.85
N THR A 274 11.75 6.18 2.39
CA THR A 274 10.52 6.96 2.20
C THR A 274 9.59 6.25 1.23
N VAL A 275 8.36 5.98 1.69
CA VAL A 275 7.34 5.32 0.88
C VAL A 275 6.84 6.26 -0.21
N GLU A 276 6.41 5.68 -1.32
CA GLU A 276 5.85 6.39 -2.45
C GLU A 276 4.36 6.02 -2.59
N PRO A 277 3.44 6.96 -2.37
CA PRO A 277 2.05 6.71 -2.72
C PRO A 277 1.92 6.54 -4.23
N MET A 278 1.42 5.37 -4.66
CA MET A 278 1.31 5.03 -6.09
C MET A 278 0.02 4.25 -6.36
N ILE A 279 -0.57 4.50 -7.52
CA ILE A 279 -1.67 3.66 -8.01
C ILE A 279 -1.10 2.34 -8.51
N LYS A 280 -1.61 1.24 -7.94
CA LYS A 280 -1.27 -0.12 -8.32
C LYS A 280 -2.51 -0.99 -8.40
N GLN A 281 -2.50 -1.94 -9.33
CA GLN A 281 -3.50 -3.01 -9.33
C GLN A 281 -3.11 -4.05 -8.27
N GLN A 282 -3.94 -4.16 -7.23
CA GLN A 282 -3.68 -4.97 -6.06
C GLN A 282 -4.94 -5.74 -5.65
N TRP A 283 -4.78 -6.69 -4.72
CA TRP A 283 -5.90 -7.36 -4.06
C TRP A 283 -6.25 -6.64 -2.76
N PHE A 284 -7.55 -6.44 -2.56
CA PHE A 284 -8.09 -5.71 -1.40
C PHE A 284 -9.17 -6.49 -0.70
N VAL A 285 -9.29 -6.26 0.62
CA VAL A 285 -10.45 -6.63 1.43
C VAL A 285 -11.28 -5.38 1.70
N LYS A 286 -12.58 -5.43 1.39
CA LYS A 286 -13.55 -4.38 1.78
C LYS A 286 -13.74 -4.42 3.28
N MET A 287 -13.36 -3.35 3.96
CA MET A 287 -13.36 -3.30 5.41
C MET A 287 -14.62 -2.66 6.01
N ASP A 288 -15.32 -1.80 5.26
CA ASP A 288 -16.45 -1.00 5.73
C ASP A 288 -17.59 -1.84 6.33
N GLU A 289 -17.96 -2.96 5.70
CA GLU A 289 -18.98 -3.88 6.24
C GLU A 289 -18.42 -4.82 7.32
N MET A 290 -17.17 -5.27 7.15
CA MET A 290 -16.55 -6.23 8.05
C MET A 290 -16.23 -5.65 9.43
N ILE A 291 -15.96 -4.35 9.52
CA ILE A 291 -15.63 -3.69 10.78
C ILE A 291 -16.85 -3.42 11.67
N LYS A 292 -18.06 -3.31 11.09
CA LYS A 292 -19.28 -2.95 11.82
C LYS A 292 -19.56 -3.82 13.04
N PRO A 293 -19.55 -5.17 12.95
CA PRO A 293 -19.81 -6.02 14.11
C PRO A 293 -18.77 -5.82 15.24
N ALA A 294 -17.51 -5.61 14.88
CA ALA A 294 -16.44 -5.39 15.86
C ALA A 294 -16.62 -4.04 16.59
N VAL A 295 -16.98 -2.98 15.85
CA VAL A 295 -17.29 -1.66 16.41
C VAL A 295 -18.51 -1.71 17.33
N GLU A 296 -19.58 -2.39 16.90
CA GLU A 296 -20.80 -2.56 17.69
C GLU A 296 -20.53 -3.37 18.95
N GLY A 297 -19.73 -4.44 18.88
CA GLY A 297 -19.33 -5.24 20.05
C GLY A 297 -18.61 -4.44 21.11
N VAL A 298 -17.78 -3.46 20.73
CA VAL A 298 -17.15 -2.54 21.70
C VAL A 298 -18.16 -1.53 22.23
N LYS A 299 -19.01 -0.95 21.39
CA LYS A 299 -20.01 0.05 21.80
C LYS A 299 -21.06 -0.51 22.77
N ASN A 300 -21.49 -1.75 22.57
CA ASN A 300 -22.49 -2.40 23.43
C ASN A 300 -21.89 -3.13 24.65
N GLY A 301 -20.54 -3.19 24.75
CA GLY A 301 -19.81 -3.75 25.89
C GLY A 301 -19.60 -5.27 25.83
N GLU A 302 -19.94 -5.94 24.73
CA GLU A 302 -19.59 -7.35 24.48
C GLU A 302 -18.08 -7.53 24.38
N ILE A 303 -17.39 -6.53 23.79
CA ILE A 303 -15.92 -6.46 23.74
C ILE A 303 -15.45 -5.32 24.64
N GLN A 304 -14.60 -5.64 25.61
CA GLN A 304 -14.07 -4.65 26.54
C GLN A 304 -12.60 -4.37 26.27
N LEU A 305 -12.30 -3.09 26.02
CA LEU A 305 -10.91 -2.64 25.86
C LEU A 305 -10.34 -2.13 27.21
N LEU A 306 -9.29 -2.78 27.67
CA LEU A 306 -8.64 -2.45 28.94
C LEU A 306 -7.20 -1.93 28.70
N PRO A 307 -6.84 -0.78 29.25
CA PRO A 307 -7.68 0.18 29.98
C PRO A 307 -8.62 0.93 29.03
N LYS A 308 -9.75 1.43 29.52
CA LYS A 308 -10.81 2.10 28.73
C LYS A 308 -10.30 3.21 27.83
N ARG A 309 -9.21 3.90 28.18
CA ARG A 309 -8.59 4.94 27.31
C ARG A 309 -8.22 4.44 25.91
N MET A 310 -8.02 3.13 25.73
CA MET A 310 -7.69 2.52 24.44
C MET A 310 -8.87 2.52 23.46
N GLU A 311 -10.12 2.71 23.95
CA GLU A 311 -11.30 2.87 23.09
C GLU A 311 -11.12 4.06 22.12
N LYS A 312 -10.49 5.17 22.56
CA LYS A 312 -10.23 6.32 21.69
C LYS A 312 -9.33 5.95 20.52
N THR A 313 -8.27 5.20 20.77
CA THR A 313 -7.35 4.72 19.72
C THR A 313 -8.07 3.74 18.78
N TYR A 314 -8.85 2.81 19.36
CA TYR A 314 -9.62 1.84 18.58
C TYR A 314 -10.61 2.52 17.64
N PHE A 315 -11.45 3.45 18.14
CA PHE A 315 -12.40 4.16 17.31
C PHE A 315 -11.75 5.06 16.28
N ASN A 316 -10.62 5.71 16.62
CA ASN A 316 -9.87 6.48 15.62
C ASN A 316 -9.41 5.63 14.43
N TRP A 317 -8.97 4.40 14.67
CA TRP A 317 -8.62 3.46 13.60
C TRP A 317 -9.85 2.97 12.83
N THR A 318 -10.91 2.58 13.52
CA THR A 318 -12.10 1.97 12.90
C THR A 318 -12.95 2.97 12.14
N ASP A 319 -13.05 4.22 12.61
CA ASP A 319 -13.80 5.29 11.94
C ASP A 319 -13.12 5.77 10.64
N ASN A 320 -11.80 5.57 10.53
CA ASN A 320 -11.00 5.95 9.37
C ASN A 320 -10.51 4.74 8.56
N ILE A 321 -11.13 3.57 8.76
CA ILE A 321 -10.68 2.35 8.10
C ILE A 321 -10.85 2.44 6.58
N ARG A 322 -9.84 1.98 5.86
CA ARG A 322 -9.85 1.87 4.39
C ARG A 322 -9.80 0.40 3.98
N ASP A 323 -10.09 0.13 2.71
CA ASP A 323 -9.89 -1.22 2.17
C ASP A 323 -8.45 -1.67 2.35
N TRP A 324 -8.28 -2.85 2.91
CA TRP A 324 -6.97 -3.40 3.23
C TRP A 324 -6.32 -4.01 2.00
N CYS A 325 -5.16 -3.50 1.59
CA CYS A 325 -4.32 -4.09 0.55
C CYS A 325 -3.65 -5.36 1.09
N ILE A 326 -4.04 -6.51 0.56
CA ILE A 326 -3.58 -7.83 1.02
C ILE A 326 -2.55 -8.48 0.11
N SER A 327 -2.24 -7.95 -1.06
CA SER A 327 -1.21 -8.49 -1.95
C SER A 327 0.15 -7.85 -1.71
N ARG A 328 1.20 -8.68 -1.80
CA ARG A 328 2.60 -8.28 -1.69
C ARG A 328 3.38 -8.90 -2.85
N GLN A 329 4.29 -8.13 -3.44
CA GLN A 329 5.16 -8.57 -4.55
C GLN A 329 6.39 -9.30 -4.00
N LEU A 330 6.12 -10.28 -3.13
CA LEU A 330 7.10 -11.11 -2.46
C LEU A 330 7.03 -12.55 -2.96
N TRP A 331 8.07 -13.32 -2.69
CA TRP A 331 8.05 -14.75 -2.97
C TRP A 331 7.76 -15.58 -1.71
N TRP A 332 8.21 -15.11 -0.56
CA TRP A 332 8.01 -15.78 0.73
C TRP A 332 6.67 -15.39 1.36
N GLY A 333 5.75 -16.34 1.42
CA GLY A 333 4.42 -16.17 1.98
C GLY A 333 3.38 -17.05 1.29
N HIS A 334 2.11 -16.90 1.69
CA HIS A 334 0.99 -17.60 1.08
C HIS A 334 0.70 -17.03 -0.30
N ARG A 335 0.93 -17.78 -1.34
CA ARG A 335 0.66 -17.34 -2.70
C ARG A 335 -0.85 -17.19 -2.94
N ILE A 336 -1.26 -16.12 -3.59
CA ILE A 336 -2.66 -15.82 -3.85
C ILE A 336 -3.27 -16.92 -4.72
N PRO A 337 -4.42 -17.53 -4.32
CA PRO A 337 -5.05 -18.65 -5.01
C PRO A 337 -5.92 -18.17 -6.17
N ALA A 338 -5.37 -17.35 -7.06
CA ALA A 338 -5.99 -16.87 -8.28
C ALA A 338 -5.16 -17.27 -9.49
N TYR A 339 -5.83 -17.69 -10.56
CA TYR A 339 -5.20 -18.22 -11.77
C TYR A 339 -5.73 -17.46 -12.98
N TYR A 340 -4.85 -17.06 -13.88
CA TYR A 340 -5.16 -16.33 -15.10
C TYR A 340 -4.95 -17.22 -16.31
N CYS A 341 -5.93 -17.22 -17.21
CA CYS A 341 -5.79 -17.90 -18.50
C CYS A 341 -4.78 -17.16 -19.40
N ASP A 342 -3.77 -17.87 -19.86
CA ASP A 342 -2.70 -17.31 -20.69
C ASP A 342 -3.21 -16.84 -22.07
N GLU A 343 -4.35 -17.36 -22.55
CA GLU A 343 -4.93 -16.97 -23.85
C GLU A 343 -5.96 -15.82 -23.74
N CYS A 344 -6.90 -15.88 -22.80
CA CYS A 344 -8.02 -14.92 -22.76
C CYS A 344 -8.03 -14.02 -21.51
N GLY A 345 -7.07 -14.19 -20.58
CA GLY A 345 -6.96 -13.38 -19.37
C GLY A 345 -8.06 -13.65 -18.32
N GLU A 346 -8.94 -14.65 -18.54
CA GLU A 346 -9.98 -15.00 -17.56
C GLU A 346 -9.36 -15.40 -16.23
N MET A 347 -9.87 -14.84 -15.14
CA MET A 347 -9.38 -15.09 -13.79
C MET A 347 -10.29 -16.10 -13.06
N VAL A 348 -9.69 -17.09 -12.43
CA VAL A 348 -10.36 -18.09 -11.60
C VAL A 348 -9.72 -18.12 -10.24
N VAL A 349 -10.53 -18.01 -9.18
CA VAL A 349 -10.09 -18.16 -7.79
C VAL A 349 -10.42 -19.59 -7.33
N SER A 350 -9.39 -20.38 -6.97
CA SER A 350 -9.55 -21.79 -6.56
C SER A 350 -8.33 -22.25 -5.76
N LYS A 351 -8.49 -23.33 -4.97
CA LYS A 351 -7.38 -23.93 -4.21
C LYS A 351 -6.27 -24.49 -5.12
N GLU A 352 -6.67 -25.10 -6.21
CA GLU A 352 -5.78 -25.70 -7.18
C GLU A 352 -5.96 -25.07 -8.55
N ALA A 353 -4.93 -25.13 -9.38
CA ALA A 353 -5.02 -24.64 -10.74
C ALA A 353 -6.12 -25.37 -11.52
N PRO A 354 -7.06 -24.64 -12.16
CA PRO A 354 -8.07 -25.24 -12.99
C PRO A 354 -7.43 -26.03 -14.15
N HIS A 355 -7.95 -27.20 -14.44
CA HIS A 355 -7.47 -28.01 -15.59
C HIS A 355 -7.74 -27.31 -16.93
N LYS A 356 -8.77 -26.48 -17.00
CA LYS A 356 -9.17 -25.72 -18.20
C LYS A 356 -9.79 -24.40 -17.81
N CYS A 357 -9.51 -23.38 -18.62
CA CYS A 357 -10.19 -22.10 -18.53
C CYS A 357 -11.70 -22.28 -18.79
N PRO A 358 -12.58 -21.81 -17.90
CA PRO A 358 -14.02 -21.95 -18.06
C PRO A 358 -14.58 -21.17 -19.25
N LYS A 359 -13.84 -20.16 -19.75
CA LYS A 359 -14.27 -19.28 -20.84
C LYS A 359 -13.82 -19.75 -22.21
N CYS A 360 -12.55 -20.10 -22.39
CA CYS A 360 -11.99 -20.47 -23.71
C CYS A 360 -11.52 -21.91 -23.82
N GLY A 361 -11.47 -22.68 -22.71
CA GLY A 361 -11.02 -24.07 -22.71
C GLY A 361 -9.49 -24.26 -22.71
N CYS A 362 -8.70 -23.20 -22.72
CA CYS A 362 -7.23 -23.26 -22.62
C CYS A 362 -6.81 -24.03 -21.36
N THR A 363 -5.76 -24.83 -21.48
CA THR A 363 -5.22 -25.63 -20.36
C THR A 363 -4.06 -24.98 -19.63
N HIS A 364 -3.61 -23.81 -20.12
CA HIS A 364 -2.53 -23.07 -19.51
C HIS A 364 -3.10 -21.94 -18.64
N MET A 365 -2.90 -22.08 -17.34
CA MET A 365 -3.35 -21.14 -16.34
C MET A 365 -2.17 -20.75 -15.46
N THR A 366 -1.84 -19.47 -15.41
CA THR A 366 -0.74 -18.94 -14.60
C THR A 366 -1.27 -18.41 -13.28
N GLN A 367 -0.71 -18.89 -12.15
CA GLN A 367 -1.07 -18.43 -10.81
C GLN A 367 -0.57 -17.00 -10.59
N ASP A 368 -1.36 -16.19 -9.88
CA ASP A 368 -0.98 -14.84 -9.43
C ASP A 368 0.42 -14.87 -8.80
N PRO A 369 1.35 -13.99 -9.21
CA PRO A 369 2.72 -14.00 -8.70
C PRO A 369 2.84 -13.52 -7.27
N ASP A 370 1.85 -12.76 -6.78
CA ASP A 370 1.89 -12.11 -5.48
C ASP A 370 1.57 -13.08 -4.33
N THR A 371 2.02 -12.72 -3.15
CA THR A 371 1.70 -13.39 -1.89
C THR A 371 0.77 -12.53 -1.04
N LEU A 372 0.11 -13.14 -0.08
CA LEU A 372 -0.73 -12.45 0.89
C LEU A 372 0.13 -11.76 1.95
N ASP A 373 -0.37 -10.63 2.42
CA ASP A 373 0.11 -9.96 3.63
C ASP A 373 0.19 -10.96 4.79
N THR A 374 1.26 -10.91 5.57
CA THR A 374 1.46 -11.80 6.73
C THR A 374 0.29 -11.72 7.73
N TRP A 375 -0.30 -10.54 7.89
CA TRP A 375 -1.44 -10.33 8.78
C TRP A 375 -2.70 -11.07 8.34
N PHE A 376 -2.83 -11.40 7.06
CA PHE A 376 -3.96 -12.18 6.57
C PHE A 376 -3.99 -13.59 7.18
N SER A 377 -2.83 -14.25 7.30
CA SER A 377 -2.73 -15.55 7.95
C SER A 377 -2.74 -15.44 9.48
N SER A 378 -2.06 -14.43 10.03
CA SER A 378 -1.95 -14.22 11.48
C SER A 378 -3.31 -13.92 12.12
N ALA A 379 -4.19 -13.21 11.43
CA ALA A 379 -5.56 -12.94 11.89
C ALA A 379 -6.42 -14.22 12.04
N LEU A 380 -6.05 -15.31 11.37
CA LEU A 380 -6.79 -16.57 11.44
C LEU A 380 -6.34 -17.47 12.60
N TRP A 381 -5.31 -17.08 13.35
CA TRP A 381 -4.68 -17.87 14.42
C TRP A 381 -5.68 -18.49 15.41
N PRO A 382 -6.73 -17.79 15.88
CA PRO A 382 -7.65 -18.31 16.88
C PRO A 382 -8.37 -19.60 16.47
N PHE A 383 -8.50 -19.88 15.19
CA PHE A 383 -9.20 -21.08 14.70
C PHE A 383 -8.39 -21.92 13.71
N SER A 384 -7.50 -21.32 12.90
CA SER A 384 -6.66 -22.07 11.96
C SER A 384 -5.73 -23.04 12.66
N THR A 385 -5.21 -22.65 13.82
CA THR A 385 -4.31 -23.49 14.63
C THR A 385 -5.03 -24.66 15.33
N LEU A 386 -6.34 -24.56 15.46
CA LEU A 386 -7.20 -25.59 16.05
C LEU A 386 -7.77 -26.56 15.02
N GLY A 387 -7.33 -26.46 13.76
CA GLY A 387 -7.64 -27.39 12.68
C GLY A 387 -8.73 -26.96 11.70
N TRP A 388 -9.34 -25.76 11.89
CA TRP A 388 -10.26 -25.25 10.88
C TRP A 388 -9.59 -25.17 9.47
N PRO A 389 -10.29 -25.53 8.37
CA PRO A 389 -11.73 -25.72 8.19
C PRO A 389 -12.30 -27.11 8.59
N GLU A 390 -11.46 -28.01 9.04
CA GLU A 390 -11.92 -29.29 9.55
C GLU A 390 -12.61 -29.14 10.90
N LYS A 391 -13.54 -30.05 11.22
CA LYS A 391 -14.13 -30.15 12.54
C LYS A 391 -13.23 -31.01 13.42
N THR A 392 -12.57 -30.39 14.38
CA THR A 392 -11.68 -31.06 15.31
C THR A 392 -12.19 -30.91 16.75
N GLU A 393 -11.81 -31.83 17.65
CA GLU A 393 -12.11 -31.75 19.08
C GLU A 393 -11.51 -30.46 19.70
N ASP A 394 -10.31 -30.07 19.26
CA ASP A 394 -9.66 -28.83 19.73
C ASP A 394 -10.44 -27.58 19.30
N LEU A 395 -10.96 -27.54 18.07
CA LEU A 395 -11.77 -26.43 17.61
C LEU A 395 -13.10 -26.33 18.37
N ASP A 396 -13.79 -27.44 18.58
CA ASP A 396 -15.06 -27.47 19.30
C ASP A 396 -14.90 -27.10 20.78
N TYR A 397 -13.74 -27.38 21.36
CA TYR A 397 -13.46 -27.11 22.78
C TYR A 397 -12.91 -25.70 23.05
N PHE A 398 -11.98 -25.21 22.22
CA PHE A 398 -11.26 -23.95 22.47
C PHE A 398 -11.82 -22.73 21.73
N TYR A 399 -12.66 -22.94 20.73
CA TYR A 399 -13.22 -21.81 19.95
C TYR A 399 -14.74 -21.70 20.16
N PRO A 400 -15.32 -20.48 20.36
CA PRO A 400 -14.62 -19.19 20.38
C PRO A 400 -13.76 -18.98 21.64
N ASN A 401 -12.68 -18.20 21.50
CA ASN A 401 -11.85 -17.79 22.63
C ASN A 401 -12.46 -16.56 23.33
N ASP A 402 -12.14 -16.42 24.64
CA ASP A 402 -12.51 -15.25 25.42
C ASP A 402 -11.57 -14.05 25.14
#